data_8709b4b501057090d69cc475305a457b
#
_entry.id   8709b4b501057090d69cc475305a457b
#
_cell.length_a   1.000
_cell.length_b   1.000
_cell.length_c   1.000
_cell.angle_alpha   90.00
_cell.angle_beta   90.00
_cell.angle_gamma   90.00
#
_symmetry.space_group_name_H-M   'P 1'
#
loop_
_entity.id
_entity.type
_entity.pdbx_description
1 polymer ?
#
loop_
_entity_poly.entity_id
_entity_poly.type
_entity_poly.pdbx_seq_one_letter_code
_entity_poly.pdbx_strand_id
1 'polypeptide(L)'
;MTRLNLSLACWNYDRTEALQTGAVTPDGIDLNFQALEVEETFFRQAKYREFDACEMSMSSYCVTLARENPPFIAIPVFPSRFFRHSCIFVSTKSGIEKPEDL
;
A
#
# COMPACT_ATOMS: atom_id res chain seq x y z
N MET A 1 30.50 3.90 8.03
CA MET A 1 29.35 3.07 8.44
C MET A 1 28.69 2.52 7.19
N THR A 2 28.44 1.24 7.16
CA THR A 2 27.74 0.63 6.01
C THR A 2 26.28 1.03 6.03
N ARG A 3 25.78 1.60 4.92
CA ARG A 3 24.37 1.94 4.76
C ARG A 3 23.59 0.69 4.35
N LEU A 4 22.35 0.60 4.80
CA LEU A 4 21.45 -0.49 4.46
C LEU A 4 20.77 -0.19 3.12
N ASN A 5 20.92 -1.07 2.14
CA ASN A 5 20.19 -0.94 0.87
C ASN A 5 18.79 -1.53 1.00
N LEU A 6 17.76 -0.73 0.74
CA LEU A 6 16.37 -1.15 0.76
C LEU A 6 15.63 -0.72 -0.50
N SER A 7 14.80 -1.61 -1.01
CA SER A 7 13.82 -1.31 -2.06
C SER A 7 12.47 -0.97 -1.45
N LEU A 8 11.89 0.15 -1.89
CA LEU A 8 10.55 0.58 -1.51
C LEU A 8 9.70 0.80 -2.76
N ALA A 9 8.64 0.02 -2.92
CA ALA A 9 7.65 0.22 -3.97
C ALA A 9 6.41 0.91 -3.42
N CYS A 10 6.09 2.06 -4.00
CA CYS A 10 4.95 2.87 -3.61
C CYS A 10 4.50 3.71 -4.79
N TRP A 11 3.20 4.02 -4.89
CA TRP A 11 2.72 4.93 -5.92
C TRP A 11 3.28 6.34 -5.73
N ASN A 12 3.27 7.10 -6.80
CA ASN A 12 3.75 8.49 -6.80
C ASN A 12 2.72 9.42 -6.14
N TYR A 13 2.66 9.41 -4.81
CA TYR A 13 1.87 10.37 -4.05
C TYR A 13 2.65 11.64 -3.79
N ASP A 14 1.97 12.78 -3.67
CA ASP A 14 2.57 14.04 -3.23
C ASP A 14 3.29 13.91 -1.88
N ARG A 15 2.75 13.09 -0.99
CA ARG A 15 3.30 12.83 0.35
C ARG A 15 4.58 11.99 0.35
N THR A 16 4.84 11.24 -0.70
CA THR A 16 6.02 10.38 -0.83
C THR A 16 7.02 10.90 -1.87
N GLU A 17 6.69 11.98 -2.56
CA GLU A 17 7.53 12.56 -3.62
C GLU A 17 8.93 12.93 -3.13
N ALA A 18 9.04 13.45 -1.92
CA ALA A 18 10.34 13.82 -1.34
C ALA A 18 11.30 12.63 -1.17
N LEU A 19 10.76 11.44 -0.89
CA LEU A 19 11.55 10.20 -0.85
C LEU A 19 11.95 9.74 -2.26
N GLN A 20 11.01 9.86 -3.21
CA GLN A 20 11.24 9.48 -4.61
C GLN A 20 12.32 10.35 -5.27
N THR A 21 12.28 11.65 -5.03
CA THR A 21 13.23 12.62 -5.62
C THR A 21 14.56 12.68 -4.88
N GLY A 22 14.66 12.07 -3.70
CA GLY A 22 15.83 12.15 -2.85
C GLY A 22 15.96 13.47 -2.07
N ALA A 23 14.92 14.31 -2.08
CA ALA A 23 14.89 15.54 -1.28
C ALA A 23 14.91 15.25 0.23
N VAL A 24 14.38 14.10 0.62
CA VAL A 24 14.49 13.54 1.95
C VAL A 24 15.05 12.12 1.84
N THR A 25 16.08 11.81 2.61
CA THR A 25 16.71 10.48 2.64
C THR A 25 16.65 9.93 4.05
N PRO A 26 16.27 8.66 4.24
CA PRO A 26 16.33 8.02 5.56
C PRO A 26 17.77 7.93 6.04
N ASP A 27 18.00 8.19 7.32
CA ASP A 27 19.34 8.09 7.89
C ASP A 27 19.81 6.62 7.92
N GLY A 28 21.03 6.40 7.46
CA GLY A 28 21.65 5.06 7.42
C GLY A 28 21.09 4.13 6.34
N ILE A 29 20.22 4.61 5.43
CA ILE A 29 19.61 3.80 4.38
C ILE A 29 19.90 4.38 3.01
N ASP A 30 20.29 3.53 2.07
CA ASP A 30 20.29 3.82 0.65
C ASP A 30 18.98 3.27 0.07
N LEU A 31 18.04 4.17 -0.16
CA LEU A 31 16.69 3.85 -0.58
C LEU A 31 16.57 3.79 -2.10
N ASN A 32 16.23 2.61 -2.62
CA ASN A 32 15.80 2.43 -4.00
C ASN A 32 14.27 2.57 -4.09
N PHE A 33 13.80 3.79 -4.38
CA PHE A 33 12.37 4.07 -4.50
C PHE A 33 11.87 3.68 -5.89
N GLN A 34 10.84 2.86 -5.97
CA GLN A 34 10.19 2.42 -7.21
C GLN A 34 8.75 2.93 -7.22
N ALA A 35 8.49 3.93 -8.08
CA ALA A 35 7.13 4.43 -8.30
C ALA A 35 6.40 3.51 -9.27
N LEU A 36 5.59 2.62 -8.74
CA LEU A 36 4.83 1.62 -9.50
C LEU A 36 3.33 1.81 -9.30
N GLU A 37 2.54 1.39 -10.28
CA GLU A 37 1.08 1.29 -10.13
C GLU A 37 0.71 0.40 -8.94
N VAL A 38 -0.35 0.77 -8.23
CA VAL A 38 -0.72 0.11 -6.97
C VAL A 38 -1.02 -1.37 -7.17
N GLU A 39 -1.73 -1.73 -8.23
CA GLU A 39 -2.06 -3.11 -8.56
C GLU A 39 -0.81 -3.93 -8.89
N GLU A 40 0.12 -3.35 -9.63
CA GLU A 40 1.40 -3.97 -9.95
C GLU A 40 2.22 -4.22 -8.68
N THR A 41 2.33 -3.21 -7.82
CA THR A 41 3.02 -3.32 -6.53
C THR A 41 2.43 -4.44 -5.68
N PHE A 42 1.10 -4.46 -5.53
CA PHE A 42 0.40 -5.45 -4.70
C PHE A 42 0.59 -6.87 -5.24
N PHE A 43 0.47 -7.05 -6.54
CA PHE A 43 0.66 -8.34 -7.19
C PHE A 43 2.09 -8.86 -7.02
N ARG A 44 3.09 -8.03 -7.33
CA ARG A 44 4.50 -8.42 -7.26
C ARG A 44 4.92 -8.75 -5.84
N GLN A 45 4.47 -7.97 -4.86
CA GLN A 45 4.77 -8.24 -3.46
C GLN A 45 4.05 -9.48 -2.94
N ALA A 46 2.77 -9.63 -3.22
CA ALA A 46 2.00 -10.77 -2.72
C ALA A 46 2.51 -12.11 -3.30
N LYS A 47 2.87 -12.11 -4.58
CA LYS A 47 3.29 -13.32 -5.28
C LYS A 47 4.77 -13.63 -5.15
N TYR A 48 5.62 -12.61 -5.29
CA TYR A 48 7.07 -12.79 -5.40
C TYR A 48 7.86 -12.26 -4.21
N ARG A 49 7.25 -11.47 -3.33
CA ARG A 49 7.93 -10.77 -2.22
C ARG A 49 9.15 -9.98 -2.68
N GLU A 50 8.96 -9.22 -3.76
CA GLU A 50 10.02 -8.65 -4.56
C GLU A 50 10.69 -7.45 -3.90
N PHE A 51 9.96 -6.74 -3.02
CA PHE A 51 10.42 -5.51 -2.37
C PHE A 51 10.68 -5.73 -0.88
N ASP A 52 11.65 -5.00 -0.33
CA ASP A 52 11.89 -4.97 1.12
C ASP A 52 10.74 -4.28 1.87
N ALA A 53 10.20 -3.22 1.28
CA ALA A 53 9.02 -2.52 1.75
C ALA A 53 8.13 -2.11 0.58
N CYS A 54 6.82 -2.07 0.80
CA CYS A 54 5.88 -1.55 -0.18
C CYS A 54 4.57 -1.10 0.48
N GLU A 55 3.81 -0.30 -0.24
CA GLU A 55 2.40 -0.14 0.09
C GLU A 55 1.62 -1.43 -0.24
N MET A 56 0.58 -1.68 0.51
CA MET A 56 -0.28 -2.85 0.29
C MET A 56 -1.74 -2.49 0.61
N SER A 57 -2.67 -3.12 -0.11
CA SER A 57 -4.09 -3.05 0.23
C SER A 57 -4.32 -3.56 1.65
N MET A 58 -5.09 -2.81 2.45
CA MET A 58 -5.44 -3.21 3.82
C MET A 58 -6.17 -4.56 3.83
N SER A 59 -7.07 -4.81 2.89
CA SER A 59 -7.77 -6.10 2.79
C SER A 59 -6.81 -7.24 2.47
N SER A 60 -5.86 -7.04 1.56
CA SER A 60 -4.83 -8.05 1.25
C SER A 60 -3.95 -8.33 2.46
N TYR A 61 -3.56 -7.29 3.19
CA TYR A 61 -2.78 -7.46 4.43
C TYR A 61 -3.55 -8.27 5.47
N CYS A 62 -4.84 -7.97 5.71
CA CYS A 62 -5.67 -8.72 6.64
C CYS A 62 -5.76 -10.21 6.26
N VAL A 63 -5.86 -10.53 4.97
CA VAL A 63 -5.82 -11.92 4.50
C VAL A 63 -4.48 -12.59 4.82
N THR A 64 -3.37 -11.87 4.73
CA THR A 64 -2.05 -12.44 5.07
C THR A 64 -1.90 -12.74 6.56
N LEU A 65 -2.56 -11.98 7.43
CA LEU A 65 -2.54 -12.20 8.88
C LEU A 65 -3.22 -13.51 9.30
N ALA A 66 -4.16 -14.01 8.50
CA ALA A 66 -4.82 -15.29 8.75
C ALA A 66 -3.96 -16.52 8.46
N ARG A 67 -2.76 -16.33 7.90
CA ARG A 67 -1.82 -17.42 7.63
C ARG A 67 -1.08 -17.81 8.91
N GLU A 68 -0.67 -19.06 9.01
CA GLU A 68 0.13 -19.56 10.13
C GLU A 68 1.44 -18.77 10.34
N ASN A 69 2.09 -18.39 9.23
CA ASN A 69 3.29 -17.56 9.22
C ASN A 69 3.04 -16.33 8.34
N PRO A 70 2.51 -15.23 8.89
CA PRO A 70 2.27 -14.01 8.12
C PRO A 70 3.56 -13.49 7.49
N PRO A 71 3.61 -13.24 6.17
CA PRO A 71 4.84 -12.87 5.49
C PRO A 71 5.21 -11.37 5.64
N PHE A 72 4.29 -10.55 6.14
CA PHE A 72 4.45 -9.09 6.19
C PHE A 72 4.16 -8.54 7.57
N ILE A 73 4.84 -7.45 7.90
CA ILE A 73 4.60 -6.62 9.08
C ILE A 73 4.18 -5.25 8.60
N ALA A 74 3.03 -4.77 9.05
CA ALA A 74 2.59 -3.42 8.75
C ALA A 74 3.21 -2.40 9.70
N ILE A 75 3.57 -1.24 9.17
CA ILE A 75 3.90 -0.05 9.95
C ILE A 75 2.74 0.94 9.88
N PRO A 76 2.55 1.83 10.86
CA PRO A 76 1.40 2.75 10.92
C PRO A 76 1.56 3.93 9.96
N VAL A 77 1.80 3.64 8.68
CA VAL A 77 1.91 4.61 7.60
C VAL A 77 0.86 4.28 6.55
N PHE A 78 0.01 5.25 6.22
CA PHE A 78 -1.10 5.10 5.29
C PHE A 78 -0.91 6.06 4.10
N PRO A 79 -0.17 5.65 3.07
CA PRO A 79 0.21 6.53 1.97
C PRO A 79 -0.99 6.91 1.10
N SER A 80 -1.92 6.00 0.86
CA SER A 80 -3.13 6.29 0.09
C SER A 80 -4.22 6.86 0.99
N ARG A 81 -4.71 8.06 0.65
CA ARG A 81 -5.85 8.71 1.30
C ARG A 81 -6.89 9.00 0.25
N PHE A 82 -7.99 8.28 0.29
CA PHE A 82 -9.02 8.37 -0.72
C PHE A 82 -10.42 8.35 -0.10
N PHE A 83 -11.31 9.20 -0.63
CA PHE A 83 -12.71 9.19 -0.26
C PHE A 83 -13.42 8.03 -0.95
N ARG A 84 -13.97 7.10 -0.17
CA ARG A 84 -14.47 5.81 -0.69
C ARG A 84 -15.99 5.69 -0.77
N HIS A 85 -16.77 6.68 -0.35
CA HIS A 85 -18.23 6.61 -0.43
C HIS A 85 -18.74 6.41 -1.87
N SER A 86 -18.00 6.93 -2.86
CA SER A 86 -18.28 6.71 -4.28
C SER A 86 -18.07 5.25 -4.74
N CYS A 87 -17.49 4.39 -3.90
CA CYS A 87 -17.27 2.97 -4.17
C CYS A 87 -18.35 2.07 -3.55
N ILE A 88 -19.39 2.65 -2.95
CA ILE A 88 -20.53 1.90 -2.40
C ILE A 88 -21.60 1.82 -3.48
N PHE A 89 -21.87 0.60 -3.92
CA PHE A 89 -22.85 0.32 -4.97
C PHE A 89 -23.97 -0.54 -4.41
N VAL A 90 -25.19 -0.29 -4.85
CA VAL A 90 -26.34 -1.12 -4.51
C VAL A 90 -26.98 -1.69 -5.78
N SER A 91 -27.52 -2.88 -5.69
CA SER A 91 -28.29 -3.45 -6.79
C SER A 91 -29.55 -2.63 -7.01
N THR A 92 -29.89 -2.32 -8.25
CA THR A 92 -31.14 -1.64 -8.61
C THR A 92 -32.40 -2.39 -8.20
N LYS A 93 -32.25 -3.67 -7.86
CA LYS A 93 -33.35 -4.56 -7.42
C LYS A 93 -33.40 -4.72 -5.89
N SER A 94 -32.47 -4.11 -5.13
CA SER A 94 -32.38 -4.31 -3.68
C SER A 94 -33.44 -3.55 -2.88
N GLY A 95 -34.00 -2.47 -3.44
CA GLY A 95 -34.85 -1.54 -2.71
C GLY A 95 -34.10 -0.60 -1.76
N ILE A 96 -32.77 -0.63 -1.75
CA ILE A 96 -31.93 0.28 -0.96
C ILE A 96 -31.82 1.60 -1.71
N GLU A 97 -32.27 2.69 -1.09
CA GLU A 97 -32.26 4.02 -1.69
C GLU A 97 -31.36 5.01 -0.94
N LYS A 98 -31.06 4.73 0.33
CA LYS A 98 -30.28 5.60 1.21
C LYS A 98 -29.43 4.78 2.19
N PRO A 99 -28.40 5.39 2.82
CA PRO A 99 -27.50 4.67 3.72
C PRO A 99 -28.20 3.96 4.89
N GLU A 100 -29.30 4.51 5.39
CA GLU A 100 -30.06 3.93 6.51
C GLU A 100 -30.79 2.63 6.14
N ASP A 101 -30.86 2.31 4.85
CA ASP A 101 -31.46 1.07 4.36
C ASP A 101 -30.48 -0.13 4.33
N LEU A 102 -29.19 0.11 4.70
CA LEU A 102 -28.12 -0.91 4.73
C LEU A 102 -28.18 -1.82 5.99
#